data_641208e9ac92a01f7e411305392699e3
#
_entry.id   641208e9ac92a01f7e411305392699e3
#
_cell.length_a   1.000
_cell.length_b   1.000
_cell.length_c   1.000
_cell.angle_alpha   90.00
_cell.angle_beta   90.00
_cell.angle_gamma   90.00
#
_symmetry.space_group_name_H-M   'P 1'
#
loop_
_entity.id
_entity.type
_entity.pdbx_description
1 polymer ?
#
loop_
_entity_poly.entity_id
_entity_poly.type
_entity_poly.pdbx_seq_one_letter_code
_entity_poly.pdbx_strand_id
1 'polypeptide(L)'
;MENYIVSARKYRPSTFESVVGQRALTTTLKNAIATQKLAHAYLFCGPRGVGKTTCARIFAKTINCMTPTADGEACNQCGSCGGFNEQRSYNIHELDAASNNSVDDIRQLVEQVRIPPQIGKYKVYIIDEVHMLSASAFNAFLKTLEEPPRHAIFILATTEKHKILPTILSRCQIYDFNRISVEDTVNHLSYVASKEGITAEPEALNVIAMKADGGMRDALSIFDQVVSFTGGNITYKSVIDNLNVLDYEYYFRLTDCFLENKVSDALLLFNDILNKGFDGSHFITGLSSHFRDLLVGKDPVTLPLLEVGASIRQRYQEQAQKCPLPFLYRAMKLCNECDLNYRISKNKRLLVELTLIQVAQLTTEGDDVSGGRGPKKTIKPVFTQPAAAQQPQVASGTQVQQAPVHSSPSSVTTQAANGTTAQHPQASAAVQPGAPASPGAASSAPSQGAGVAQTAKEERKIPVMKMSSLGVSIKNPQRDQVSQNAATTYVPKVQQPEEDFMFNDRDLNYYWQEYAGQLPKEQDALAKRMQMLRPALLNNSTTFEVVVDNEFAAKDFTALIPELQDYLRGRLKNSKVMMTVRVSEATETVRPVGRVEKFQMMAQKNQALMQLKDEFGLELY
;
A
#
# COMPACT_ATOMS: atom_id res chain seq x y z
N MET A 1 -22.64 -4.06 -39.15
CA MET A 1 -21.77 -4.61 -38.09
C MET A 1 -22.05 -3.80 -36.84
N GLU A 2 -22.61 -4.41 -35.83
CA GLU A 2 -22.73 -3.75 -34.51
C GLU A 2 -21.31 -3.57 -33.93
N ASN A 3 -20.99 -2.35 -33.60
CA ASN A 3 -19.70 -2.08 -32.97
C ASN A 3 -19.65 -2.78 -31.61
N TYR A 4 -18.67 -3.66 -31.39
CA TYR A 4 -18.44 -4.29 -30.11
C TYR A 4 -18.22 -3.22 -29.03
N ILE A 5 -19.04 -3.25 -27.99
CA ILE A 5 -18.94 -2.36 -26.82
C ILE A 5 -18.46 -3.18 -25.63
N VAL A 6 -17.32 -2.80 -25.05
CA VAL A 6 -16.73 -3.44 -23.87
C VAL A 6 -17.75 -3.47 -22.72
N SER A 7 -17.86 -4.59 -22.00
CA SER A 7 -18.83 -4.77 -20.90
C SER A 7 -18.74 -3.71 -19.81
N ALA A 8 -17.54 -3.25 -19.47
CA ALA A 8 -17.33 -2.15 -18.54
C ALA A 8 -18.02 -0.83 -18.95
N ARG A 9 -18.30 -0.63 -20.26
CA ARG A 9 -19.06 0.51 -20.78
C ARG A 9 -20.53 0.18 -20.98
N LYS A 10 -20.86 -1.01 -21.49
CA LYS A 10 -22.22 -1.48 -21.76
C LYS A 10 -23.05 -1.61 -20.48
N TYR A 11 -22.46 -2.17 -19.42
CA TYR A 11 -23.09 -2.40 -18.10
C TYR A 11 -22.76 -1.31 -17.07
N ARG A 12 -22.34 -0.11 -17.54
CA ARG A 12 -22.12 1.02 -16.63
C ARG A 12 -23.44 1.42 -15.98
N PRO A 13 -23.53 1.46 -14.62
CA PRO A 13 -24.75 1.85 -13.90
C PRO A 13 -25.30 3.20 -14.38
N SER A 14 -26.60 3.28 -14.58
CA SER A 14 -27.34 4.48 -15.00
C SER A 14 -28.25 5.06 -13.90
N THR A 15 -28.46 4.30 -12.82
CA THR A 15 -29.28 4.64 -11.65
C THR A 15 -28.52 4.31 -10.36
N PHE A 16 -28.87 4.94 -9.25
CA PHE A 16 -28.25 4.63 -7.96
C PHE A 16 -28.51 3.19 -7.50
N GLU A 17 -29.67 2.64 -7.84
CA GLU A 17 -30.04 1.25 -7.51
C GLU A 17 -29.13 0.24 -8.20
N SER A 18 -28.72 0.54 -9.44
CA SER A 18 -27.83 -0.33 -10.23
C SER A 18 -26.36 -0.27 -9.80
N VAL A 19 -26.00 0.61 -8.85
CA VAL A 19 -24.62 0.69 -8.33
C VAL A 19 -24.39 -0.41 -7.32
N VAL A 20 -23.48 -1.32 -7.64
CA VAL A 20 -23.13 -2.48 -6.82
C VAL A 20 -22.22 -2.08 -5.65
N GLY A 21 -22.47 -2.67 -4.47
CA GLY A 21 -21.57 -2.59 -3.30
C GLY A 21 -21.54 -1.24 -2.56
N GLN A 22 -22.32 -0.20 -2.99
CA GLN A 22 -22.24 1.16 -2.42
C GLN A 22 -23.60 1.64 -1.85
N ARG A 23 -24.43 0.73 -1.30
CA ARG A 23 -25.82 1.04 -0.88
C ARG A 23 -25.91 2.20 0.13
N ALA A 24 -25.08 2.21 1.17
CA ALA A 24 -25.11 3.27 2.20
C ALA A 24 -24.84 4.66 1.59
N LEU A 25 -23.87 4.74 0.68
CA LEU A 25 -23.47 5.96 0.01
C LEU A 25 -24.58 6.45 -0.95
N THR A 26 -25.12 5.56 -1.79
CA THR A 26 -26.20 5.91 -2.73
C THR A 26 -27.46 6.35 -2.00
N THR A 27 -27.81 5.73 -0.88
CA THR A 27 -28.91 6.15 -0.01
C THR A 27 -28.68 7.55 0.56
N THR A 28 -27.46 7.85 1.01
CA THR A 28 -27.14 9.18 1.53
C THR A 28 -27.26 10.25 0.44
N LEU A 29 -26.80 9.98 -0.78
CA LEU A 29 -26.94 10.90 -1.91
C LEU A 29 -28.42 11.08 -2.31
N LYS A 30 -29.23 10.02 -2.35
CA LYS A 30 -30.68 10.11 -2.57
C LYS A 30 -31.38 10.98 -1.52
N ASN A 31 -31.04 10.81 -0.24
CA ASN A 31 -31.57 11.61 0.84
C ASN A 31 -31.20 13.10 0.72
N ALA A 32 -29.96 13.40 0.32
CA ALA A 32 -29.52 14.78 0.07
C ALA A 32 -30.33 15.44 -1.06
N ILE A 33 -30.65 14.69 -2.13
CA ILE A 33 -31.49 15.14 -3.23
C ILE A 33 -32.94 15.36 -2.76
N ALA A 34 -33.52 14.39 -2.07
CA ALA A 34 -34.91 14.44 -1.58
C ALA A 34 -35.14 15.61 -0.61
N THR A 35 -34.19 15.87 0.27
CA THR A 35 -34.24 16.98 1.24
C THR A 35 -33.78 18.32 0.65
N GLN A 36 -33.34 18.34 -0.61
CA GLN A 36 -32.76 19.53 -1.29
C GLN A 36 -31.60 20.18 -0.51
N LYS A 37 -30.90 19.42 0.33
CA LYS A 37 -29.71 19.86 1.08
C LYS A 37 -28.45 19.46 0.32
N LEU A 38 -28.19 20.18 -0.78
CA LEU A 38 -27.03 19.92 -1.63
C LEU A 38 -25.85 20.79 -1.19
N ALA A 39 -24.69 20.17 -1.02
CA ALA A 39 -23.43 20.88 -0.84
C ALA A 39 -22.93 21.44 -2.19
N HIS A 40 -22.12 22.48 -2.15
CA HIS A 40 -21.52 23.05 -3.37
C HIS A 40 -20.35 22.22 -3.89
N ALA A 41 -19.67 21.45 -3.01
CA ALA A 41 -18.55 20.62 -3.39
C ALA A 41 -18.63 19.24 -2.70
N TYR A 42 -18.41 18.23 -3.50
CA TYR A 42 -18.36 16.82 -3.11
C TYR A 42 -16.99 16.25 -3.43
N LEU A 43 -16.46 15.39 -2.57
CA LEU A 43 -15.22 14.67 -2.84
C LEU A 43 -15.47 13.17 -2.70
N PHE A 44 -15.39 12.45 -3.81
CA PHE A 44 -15.54 11.00 -3.89
C PHE A 44 -14.15 10.34 -3.85
N CYS A 45 -13.85 9.67 -2.74
CA CYS A 45 -12.58 9.01 -2.49
C CYS A 45 -12.74 7.49 -2.56
N GLY A 46 -11.73 6.77 -3.00
CA GLY A 46 -11.70 5.30 -2.95
C GLY A 46 -10.93 4.65 -4.10
N PRO A 47 -10.75 3.34 -4.08
CA PRO A 47 -9.97 2.61 -5.07
C PRO A 47 -10.46 2.83 -6.51
N ARG A 48 -9.63 2.44 -7.48
CA ARG A 48 -10.01 2.46 -8.88
C ARG A 48 -11.15 1.45 -9.15
N GLY A 49 -12.03 1.75 -10.11
CA GLY A 49 -13.04 0.79 -10.57
C GLY A 49 -14.27 0.61 -9.69
N VAL A 50 -14.36 1.23 -8.49
CA VAL A 50 -15.46 1.08 -7.52
C VAL A 50 -16.72 1.91 -7.83
N GLY A 51 -16.72 2.71 -8.89
CA GLY A 51 -17.90 3.46 -9.35
C GLY A 51 -17.94 4.94 -8.98
N LYS A 52 -16.86 5.58 -8.53
CA LYS A 52 -16.80 7.02 -8.18
C LYS A 52 -17.35 7.92 -9.27
N THR A 53 -16.76 7.91 -10.45
CA THR A 53 -17.17 8.73 -11.59
C THR A 53 -18.57 8.36 -12.09
N THR A 54 -18.96 7.08 -11.95
CA THR A 54 -20.31 6.61 -12.29
C THR A 54 -21.34 7.20 -11.35
N CYS A 55 -21.13 7.15 -10.03
CA CYS A 55 -22.01 7.80 -9.05
C CYS A 55 -22.06 9.31 -9.24
N ALA A 56 -20.92 9.97 -9.57
CA ALA A 56 -20.87 11.39 -9.88
C ALA A 56 -21.80 11.75 -11.06
N ARG A 57 -21.75 10.94 -12.13
CA ARG A 57 -22.62 11.11 -13.30
C ARG A 57 -24.10 10.89 -12.99
N ILE A 58 -24.44 9.85 -12.23
CA ILE A 58 -25.81 9.57 -11.79
C ILE A 58 -26.33 10.72 -10.94
N PHE A 59 -25.53 11.18 -9.97
CA PHE A 59 -25.87 12.29 -9.08
C PHE A 59 -26.09 13.58 -9.88
N ALA A 60 -25.16 13.95 -10.75
CA ALA A 60 -25.27 15.14 -11.62
C ALA A 60 -26.53 15.10 -12.52
N LYS A 61 -26.84 13.95 -13.10
CA LYS A 61 -28.05 13.73 -13.89
C LYS A 61 -29.32 13.87 -13.05
N THR A 62 -29.34 13.31 -11.85
CA THR A 62 -30.52 13.27 -10.98
C THR A 62 -30.86 14.67 -10.44
N ILE A 63 -29.89 15.47 -10.01
CA ILE A 63 -30.13 16.83 -9.52
C ILE A 63 -30.63 17.80 -10.60
N ASN A 64 -30.29 17.53 -11.87
CA ASN A 64 -30.74 18.30 -13.03
C ASN A 64 -31.98 17.70 -13.71
N CYS A 65 -32.52 16.60 -13.21
CA CYS A 65 -33.73 15.97 -13.74
C CYS A 65 -34.95 16.88 -13.52
N MET A 66 -35.75 17.10 -14.56
CA MET A 66 -36.96 17.93 -14.48
C MET A 66 -38.11 17.20 -13.78
N THR A 67 -38.19 15.89 -13.94
CA THR A 67 -39.23 15.02 -13.42
C THR A 67 -38.63 13.79 -12.74
N PRO A 68 -38.04 13.96 -11.53
CA PRO A 68 -37.47 12.81 -10.82
C PRO A 68 -38.56 11.78 -10.47
N THR A 69 -38.21 10.51 -10.41
CA THR A 69 -39.13 9.43 -9.99
C THR A 69 -39.43 9.54 -8.50
N ALA A 70 -40.47 8.85 -8.03
CA ALA A 70 -40.81 8.79 -6.60
C ALA A 70 -39.67 8.23 -5.75
N ASP A 71 -38.83 7.37 -6.31
CA ASP A 71 -37.67 6.76 -5.65
C ASP A 71 -36.41 7.67 -5.64
N GLY A 72 -36.54 8.94 -6.09
CA GLY A 72 -35.42 9.88 -6.14
C GLY A 72 -34.38 9.61 -7.23
N GLU A 73 -34.76 8.88 -8.30
CA GLU A 73 -33.92 8.62 -9.47
C GLU A 73 -34.22 9.58 -10.62
N ALA A 74 -33.29 9.71 -11.55
CA ALA A 74 -33.52 10.46 -12.79
C ALA A 74 -34.52 9.74 -13.70
N CYS A 75 -35.47 10.47 -14.31
CA CYS A 75 -36.52 9.89 -15.16
C CYS A 75 -35.99 9.29 -16.47
N ASN A 76 -34.79 9.63 -16.93
CA ASN A 76 -34.15 9.23 -18.19
C ASN A 76 -34.92 9.64 -19.48
N GLN A 77 -36.04 10.36 -19.37
CA GLN A 77 -36.91 10.72 -20.50
C GLN A 77 -36.99 12.24 -20.76
N CYS A 78 -36.75 13.09 -19.73
CA CYS A 78 -36.80 14.53 -19.91
C CYS A 78 -35.63 15.05 -20.76
N GLY A 79 -35.76 16.26 -21.32
CA GLY A 79 -34.74 16.86 -22.17
C GLY A 79 -33.34 16.97 -21.53
N SER A 80 -33.28 17.21 -20.20
CA SER A 80 -32.01 17.23 -19.46
C SER A 80 -31.37 15.83 -19.37
N CYS A 81 -32.17 14.79 -19.09
CA CYS A 81 -31.67 13.41 -19.02
C CYS A 81 -31.28 12.90 -20.41
N GLY A 82 -32.07 13.18 -21.46
CA GLY A 82 -31.76 12.82 -22.84
C GLY A 82 -30.46 13.45 -23.33
N GLY A 83 -30.31 14.77 -23.15
CA GLY A 83 -29.09 15.48 -23.51
C GLY A 83 -27.85 14.94 -22.78
N PHE A 84 -27.98 14.54 -21.51
CA PHE A 84 -26.87 13.93 -20.77
C PHE A 84 -26.52 12.53 -21.30
N ASN A 85 -27.54 11.69 -21.56
CA ASN A 85 -27.32 10.34 -22.08
C ASN A 85 -26.63 10.34 -23.46
N GLU A 86 -26.95 11.35 -24.29
CA GLU A 86 -26.37 11.59 -25.60
C GLU A 86 -25.04 12.36 -25.56
N GLN A 87 -24.52 12.68 -24.37
CA GLN A 87 -23.30 13.47 -24.16
C GLN A 87 -23.36 14.90 -24.75
N ARG A 88 -24.55 15.46 -24.81
CA ARG A 88 -24.82 16.83 -25.32
C ARG A 88 -25.32 17.77 -24.21
N SER A 89 -25.02 17.47 -22.96
CA SER A 89 -25.42 18.33 -21.86
C SER A 89 -24.55 19.56 -21.77
N TYR A 90 -25.16 20.74 -21.78
CA TYR A 90 -24.49 22.03 -21.52
C TYR A 90 -24.30 22.32 -20.03
N ASN A 91 -24.89 21.53 -19.14
CA ASN A 91 -24.90 21.77 -17.72
C ASN A 91 -23.98 20.84 -16.92
N ILE A 92 -23.58 19.72 -17.50
CA ILE A 92 -22.73 18.73 -16.85
C ILE A 92 -21.44 18.63 -17.64
N HIS A 93 -20.37 19.10 -17.04
CA HIS A 93 -19.03 19.08 -17.60
C HIS A 93 -18.20 18.01 -16.88
N GLU A 94 -17.55 17.15 -17.64
CA GLU A 94 -16.70 16.08 -17.13
C GLU A 94 -15.28 16.33 -17.62
N LEU A 95 -14.34 16.47 -16.66
CA LEU A 95 -12.92 16.71 -16.91
C LEU A 95 -12.11 15.61 -16.23
N ASP A 96 -11.09 15.15 -16.90
CA ASP A 96 -10.06 14.28 -16.35
C ASP A 96 -8.84 15.15 -16.01
N ALA A 97 -8.50 15.24 -14.73
CA ALA A 97 -7.36 16.01 -14.26
C ALA A 97 -6.01 15.44 -14.71
N ALA A 98 -5.94 14.17 -15.13
CA ALA A 98 -4.71 13.62 -15.71
C ALA A 98 -4.38 14.26 -17.05
N SER A 99 -5.42 14.59 -17.85
CA SER A 99 -5.29 15.22 -19.17
C SER A 99 -5.33 16.76 -19.11
N ASN A 100 -6.01 17.33 -18.09
CA ASN A 100 -6.26 18.77 -17.92
C ASN A 100 -5.75 19.24 -16.57
N ASN A 101 -4.42 19.24 -16.36
CA ASN A 101 -3.79 19.52 -15.09
C ASN A 101 -3.15 20.92 -15.00
N SER A 102 -3.21 21.70 -16.06
CA SER A 102 -2.60 23.03 -16.12
C SER A 102 -3.40 24.08 -15.35
N VAL A 103 -2.74 25.16 -14.99
CA VAL A 103 -3.39 26.30 -14.33
C VAL A 103 -4.39 26.98 -15.26
N ASP A 104 -4.09 27.00 -16.56
CA ASP A 104 -4.89 27.69 -17.54
C ASP A 104 -6.18 26.94 -17.85
N ASP A 105 -6.15 25.60 -17.85
CA ASP A 105 -7.35 24.77 -17.95
C ASP A 105 -8.32 25.06 -16.79
N ILE A 106 -7.79 25.12 -15.58
CA ILE A 106 -8.60 25.41 -14.39
C ILE A 106 -9.11 26.87 -14.39
N ARG A 107 -8.35 27.84 -14.89
CA ARG A 107 -8.83 29.22 -15.05
C ARG A 107 -9.97 29.32 -16.03
N GLN A 108 -9.88 28.64 -17.17
CA GLN A 108 -10.97 28.56 -18.15
C GLN A 108 -12.23 27.92 -17.54
N LEU A 109 -12.06 26.84 -16.78
CA LEU A 109 -13.16 26.22 -16.04
C LEU A 109 -13.80 27.21 -15.08
N VAL A 110 -13.02 27.94 -14.27
CA VAL A 110 -13.50 28.96 -13.31
C VAL A 110 -14.30 30.07 -14.01
N GLU A 111 -13.88 30.50 -15.18
CA GLU A 111 -14.63 31.48 -15.99
C GLU A 111 -15.97 30.92 -16.48
N GLN A 112 -15.99 29.67 -16.96
CA GLN A 112 -17.21 28.99 -17.36
C GLN A 112 -18.19 28.77 -16.21
N VAL A 113 -17.70 28.57 -14.99
CA VAL A 113 -18.52 28.39 -13.78
C VAL A 113 -19.39 29.61 -13.50
N ARG A 114 -18.95 30.82 -13.84
CA ARG A 114 -19.68 32.08 -13.60
C ARG A 114 -20.95 32.21 -14.43
N ILE A 115 -21.01 31.47 -15.55
CA ILE A 115 -22.16 31.54 -16.47
C ILE A 115 -23.27 30.60 -15.95
N PRO A 116 -24.47 31.13 -15.63
CA PRO A 116 -25.57 30.29 -15.13
C PRO A 116 -26.07 29.30 -16.19
N PRO A 117 -26.70 28.17 -15.79
CA PRO A 117 -27.27 27.19 -16.69
C PRO A 117 -28.43 27.79 -17.48
N GLN A 118 -28.54 27.44 -18.77
CA GLN A 118 -29.67 27.85 -19.60
C GLN A 118 -30.92 26.98 -19.41
N ILE A 119 -30.70 25.68 -19.14
CA ILE A 119 -31.74 24.67 -18.95
C ILE A 119 -31.37 23.88 -17.68
N GLY A 120 -32.31 23.72 -16.73
CA GLY A 120 -32.08 23.00 -15.48
C GLY A 120 -31.68 23.92 -14.31
N LYS A 121 -31.37 23.32 -13.15
CA LYS A 121 -31.15 24.07 -11.91
C LYS A 121 -29.67 24.33 -11.61
N TYR A 122 -28.81 23.39 -11.95
CA TYR A 122 -27.42 23.39 -11.54
C TYR A 122 -26.46 23.17 -12.73
N LYS A 123 -25.32 23.82 -12.65
CA LYS A 123 -24.17 23.55 -13.51
C LYS A 123 -23.18 22.69 -12.74
N VAL A 124 -22.94 21.49 -13.19
CA VAL A 124 -22.18 20.48 -12.46
C VAL A 124 -20.84 20.24 -13.15
N TYR A 125 -19.78 20.28 -12.38
CA TYR A 125 -18.42 20.02 -12.83
C TYR A 125 -17.90 18.75 -12.14
N ILE A 126 -17.71 17.69 -12.91
CA ILE A 126 -17.12 16.44 -12.46
C ILE A 126 -15.64 16.48 -12.83
N ILE A 127 -14.76 16.46 -11.84
CA ILE A 127 -13.31 16.45 -12.03
C ILE A 127 -12.80 15.10 -11.54
N ASP A 128 -12.41 14.23 -12.45
CA ASP A 128 -11.89 12.90 -12.12
C ASP A 128 -10.37 12.96 -11.91
N GLU A 129 -9.85 12.06 -11.08
CA GLU A 129 -8.45 11.95 -10.63
C GLU A 129 -7.86 13.31 -10.20
N VAL A 130 -8.64 14.07 -9.43
CA VAL A 130 -8.33 15.46 -9.03
C VAL A 130 -6.96 15.61 -8.36
N HIS A 131 -6.39 14.54 -7.77
CA HIS A 131 -5.04 14.53 -7.20
C HIS A 131 -3.92 14.73 -8.25
N MET A 132 -4.24 14.64 -9.53
CA MET A 132 -3.31 14.89 -10.63
C MET A 132 -3.15 16.38 -10.98
N LEU A 133 -4.00 17.25 -10.44
CA LEU A 133 -3.87 18.69 -10.63
C LEU A 133 -2.57 19.21 -10.02
N SER A 134 -1.94 20.16 -10.70
CA SER A 134 -0.76 20.86 -10.16
C SER A 134 -1.13 21.69 -8.93
N ALA A 135 -0.17 21.94 -8.03
CA ALA A 135 -0.39 22.75 -6.83
C ALA A 135 -0.89 24.17 -7.17
N SER A 136 -0.42 24.73 -8.28
CA SER A 136 -0.87 26.05 -8.77
C SER A 136 -2.29 26.01 -9.33
N ALA A 137 -2.70 24.91 -9.98
CA ALA A 137 -4.08 24.70 -10.43
C ALA A 137 -5.03 24.54 -9.24
N PHE A 138 -4.64 23.79 -8.20
CA PHE A 138 -5.40 23.72 -6.96
C PHE A 138 -5.60 25.10 -6.32
N ASN A 139 -4.56 25.90 -6.22
CA ASN A 139 -4.64 27.25 -5.64
C ASN A 139 -5.57 28.19 -6.44
N ALA A 140 -5.58 28.08 -7.78
CA ALA A 140 -6.51 28.84 -8.61
C ALA A 140 -7.97 28.39 -8.39
N PHE A 141 -8.19 27.12 -8.08
CA PHE A 141 -9.53 26.56 -7.84
C PHE A 141 -10.07 26.85 -6.44
N LEU A 142 -9.20 27.03 -5.41
CA LEU A 142 -9.59 27.25 -4.02
C LEU A 142 -10.58 28.41 -3.86
N LYS A 143 -10.33 29.54 -4.54
CA LYS A 143 -11.21 30.72 -4.45
C LYS A 143 -12.64 30.40 -4.90
N THR A 144 -12.79 29.59 -5.93
CA THR A 144 -14.11 29.19 -6.45
C THR A 144 -14.81 28.18 -5.52
N LEU A 145 -14.04 27.36 -4.79
CA LEU A 145 -14.60 26.46 -3.78
C LEU A 145 -14.98 27.18 -2.49
N GLU A 146 -14.34 28.32 -2.18
CA GLU A 146 -14.67 29.16 -1.01
C GLU A 146 -15.94 29.96 -1.24
N GLU A 147 -16.07 30.54 -2.41
CA GLU A 147 -17.20 31.41 -2.80
C GLU A 147 -17.85 30.90 -4.10
N PRO A 148 -18.46 29.70 -4.07
CA PRO A 148 -19.04 29.11 -5.27
C PRO A 148 -20.33 29.85 -5.68
N PRO A 149 -20.58 30.06 -6.99
CA PRO A 149 -21.88 30.52 -7.47
C PRO A 149 -22.99 29.58 -7.02
N ARG A 150 -24.17 30.07 -6.67
CA ARG A 150 -25.29 29.28 -6.16
C ARG A 150 -25.75 28.15 -7.09
N HIS A 151 -25.53 28.30 -8.38
CA HIS A 151 -25.88 27.30 -9.40
C HIS A 151 -24.79 26.28 -9.68
N ALA A 152 -23.58 26.46 -9.13
CA ALA A 152 -22.45 25.58 -9.41
C ALA A 152 -22.33 24.47 -8.36
N ILE A 153 -22.15 23.25 -8.81
CA ILE A 153 -21.85 22.09 -7.96
C ILE A 153 -20.60 21.41 -8.49
N PHE A 154 -19.63 21.17 -7.63
CA PHE A 154 -18.39 20.49 -7.95
C PHE A 154 -18.41 19.06 -7.39
N ILE A 155 -18.04 18.08 -8.21
CA ILE A 155 -17.90 16.70 -7.79
C ILE A 155 -16.48 16.28 -8.15
N LEU A 156 -15.63 16.22 -7.16
CA LEU A 156 -14.23 15.84 -7.28
C LEU A 156 -14.13 14.35 -7.02
N ALA A 157 -13.41 13.60 -7.86
CA ALA A 157 -13.14 12.19 -7.64
C ALA A 157 -11.63 11.94 -7.54
N THR A 158 -11.22 11.06 -6.64
CA THR A 158 -9.80 10.71 -6.47
C THR A 158 -9.63 9.26 -6.03
N THR A 159 -8.56 8.65 -6.50
CA THR A 159 -8.07 7.36 -5.97
C THR A 159 -7.15 7.54 -4.76
N GLU A 160 -6.58 8.73 -4.58
CA GLU A 160 -5.56 9.02 -3.57
C GLU A 160 -5.95 10.21 -2.67
N LYS A 161 -6.78 9.93 -1.66
CA LYS A 161 -7.25 10.95 -0.70
C LYS A 161 -6.11 11.67 0.02
N HIS A 162 -5.03 10.97 0.31
CA HIS A 162 -3.87 11.51 1.03
C HIS A 162 -3.08 12.57 0.25
N LYS A 163 -3.22 12.62 -1.08
CA LYS A 163 -2.61 13.65 -1.94
C LYS A 163 -3.43 14.93 -2.03
N ILE A 164 -4.68 14.93 -1.53
CA ILE A 164 -5.55 16.10 -1.58
C ILE A 164 -5.20 17.05 -0.44
N LEU A 165 -5.08 18.32 -0.78
CA LEU A 165 -4.77 19.38 0.19
C LEU A 165 -5.84 19.47 1.29
N PRO A 166 -5.46 19.64 2.58
CA PRO A 166 -6.40 19.81 3.68
C PRO A 166 -7.38 20.99 3.49
N THR A 167 -6.94 22.02 2.77
CA THR A 167 -7.77 23.18 2.40
C THR A 167 -8.94 22.82 1.49
N ILE A 168 -8.80 21.82 0.62
CA ILE A 168 -9.87 21.27 -0.22
C ILE A 168 -10.77 20.36 0.62
N LEU A 169 -10.15 19.46 1.43
CA LEU A 169 -10.90 18.52 2.27
C LEU A 169 -11.89 19.24 3.22
N SER A 170 -11.50 20.39 3.76
CA SER A 170 -12.34 21.17 4.68
C SER A 170 -13.54 21.86 4.00
N ARG A 171 -13.56 21.96 2.66
CA ARG A 171 -14.61 22.62 1.87
C ARG A 171 -15.50 21.66 1.11
N CYS A 172 -15.16 20.38 1.11
CA CYS A 172 -15.90 19.35 0.39
C CYS A 172 -16.64 18.43 1.35
N GLN A 173 -17.83 18.00 0.97
CA GLN A 173 -18.49 16.87 1.61
C GLN A 173 -17.85 15.59 1.09
N ILE A 174 -17.21 14.82 2.00
CA ILE A 174 -16.40 13.66 1.64
C ILE A 174 -17.27 12.39 1.66
N TYR A 175 -17.14 11.59 0.62
CA TYR A 175 -17.76 10.28 0.48
C TYR A 175 -16.68 9.24 0.18
N ASP A 176 -16.49 8.29 1.08
CA ASP A 176 -15.50 7.23 0.94
C ASP A 176 -16.17 5.99 0.31
N PHE A 177 -15.72 5.62 -0.88
CA PHE A 177 -16.16 4.43 -1.60
C PHE A 177 -15.34 3.22 -1.15
N ASN A 178 -16.01 2.16 -0.77
CA ASN A 178 -15.40 0.91 -0.37
C ASN A 178 -15.09 0.03 -1.57
N ARG A 179 -14.17 -0.92 -1.39
CA ARG A 179 -14.00 -2.05 -2.32
C ARG A 179 -15.30 -2.84 -2.36
N ILE A 180 -15.65 -3.32 -3.56
CA ILE A 180 -16.82 -4.16 -3.74
C ILE A 180 -16.47 -5.57 -3.26
N SER A 181 -17.38 -6.23 -2.53
CA SER A 181 -17.15 -7.58 -2.04
C SER A 181 -17.01 -8.58 -3.21
N VAL A 182 -16.27 -9.66 -2.98
CA VAL A 182 -16.13 -10.73 -3.97
C VAL A 182 -17.50 -11.30 -4.33
N GLU A 183 -18.38 -11.48 -3.33
CA GLU A 183 -19.73 -11.99 -3.53
C GLU A 183 -20.58 -11.08 -4.43
N ASP A 184 -20.61 -9.76 -4.15
CA ASP A 184 -21.33 -8.80 -4.97
C ASP A 184 -20.78 -8.75 -6.41
N THR A 185 -19.45 -8.88 -6.55
CA THR A 185 -18.80 -8.91 -7.86
C THR A 185 -19.18 -10.16 -8.65
N VAL A 186 -19.16 -11.34 -8.03
CA VAL A 186 -19.57 -12.61 -8.65
C VAL A 186 -21.04 -12.56 -9.07
N ASN A 187 -21.92 -12.06 -8.20
CA ASN A 187 -23.33 -11.91 -8.51
C ASN A 187 -23.56 -11.00 -9.71
N HIS A 188 -22.83 -9.89 -9.79
CA HIS A 188 -22.93 -8.99 -10.94
C HIS A 188 -22.35 -9.59 -12.21
N LEU A 189 -21.22 -10.28 -12.16
CA LEU A 189 -20.63 -10.99 -13.31
C LEU A 189 -21.57 -12.10 -13.81
N SER A 190 -22.23 -12.84 -12.90
CA SER A 190 -23.23 -13.84 -13.24
C SER A 190 -24.44 -13.22 -13.95
N TYR A 191 -24.92 -12.05 -13.47
CA TYR A 191 -25.95 -11.28 -14.14
C TYR A 191 -25.53 -10.88 -15.56
N VAL A 192 -24.30 -10.38 -15.73
CA VAL A 192 -23.76 -9.98 -17.05
C VAL A 192 -23.65 -11.20 -17.98
N ALA A 193 -23.10 -12.31 -17.50
CA ALA A 193 -22.99 -13.57 -18.23
C ALA A 193 -24.36 -14.05 -18.74
N SER A 194 -25.38 -14.02 -17.87
CA SER A 194 -26.76 -14.38 -18.24
C SER A 194 -27.33 -13.48 -19.33
N LYS A 195 -27.03 -12.17 -19.29
CA LYS A 195 -27.48 -11.19 -20.31
C LYS A 195 -26.79 -11.36 -21.65
N GLU A 196 -25.52 -11.75 -21.65
CA GLU A 196 -24.73 -12.01 -22.87
C GLU A 196 -24.92 -13.45 -23.40
N GLY A 197 -25.67 -14.32 -22.71
CA GLY A 197 -25.86 -15.72 -23.09
C GLY A 197 -24.59 -16.57 -22.93
N ILE A 198 -23.71 -16.19 -21.99
CA ILE A 198 -22.44 -16.83 -21.72
C ILE A 198 -22.63 -17.83 -20.58
N THR A 199 -22.08 -19.04 -20.75
CA THR A 199 -22.04 -20.05 -19.67
C THR A 199 -20.78 -19.85 -18.85
N ALA A 200 -20.93 -19.63 -17.54
CA ALA A 200 -19.81 -19.41 -16.64
C ALA A 200 -19.94 -20.22 -15.36
N GLU A 201 -18.87 -20.90 -14.98
CA GLU A 201 -18.80 -21.61 -13.69
C GLU A 201 -18.66 -20.58 -12.55
N PRO A 202 -19.38 -20.75 -11.42
CA PRO A 202 -19.29 -19.83 -10.28
C PRO A 202 -17.85 -19.69 -9.73
N GLU A 203 -17.09 -20.76 -9.75
CA GLU A 203 -15.68 -20.78 -9.31
C GLU A 203 -14.78 -19.96 -10.24
N ALA A 204 -15.04 -20.01 -11.54
CA ALA A 204 -14.37 -19.18 -12.54
C ALA A 204 -14.63 -17.69 -12.31
N LEU A 205 -15.89 -17.32 -12.06
CA LEU A 205 -16.27 -15.94 -11.74
C LEU A 205 -15.67 -15.46 -10.41
N ASN A 206 -15.51 -16.35 -9.45
CA ASN A 206 -14.83 -16.04 -8.18
C ASN A 206 -13.36 -15.68 -8.41
N VAL A 207 -12.62 -16.42 -9.24
CA VAL A 207 -11.22 -16.09 -9.59
C VAL A 207 -11.13 -14.72 -10.27
N ILE A 208 -12.06 -14.40 -11.18
CA ILE A 208 -12.11 -13.08 -11.82
C ILE A 208 -12.35 -11.97 -10.79
N ALA A 209 -13.29 -12.17 -9.88
CA ALA A 209 -13.63 -11.22 -8.82
C ALA A 209 -12.45 -10.96 -7.86
N MET A 210 -11.74 -12.01 -7.46
CA MET A 210 -10.53 -11.90 -6.63
C MET A 210 -9.41 -11.14 -7.35
N LYS A 211 -9.19 -11.45 -8.64
CA LYS A 211 -8.17 -10.77 -9.46
C LYS A 211 -8.46 -9.28 -9.65
N ALA A 212 -9.73 -8.89 -9.64
CA ALA A 212 -10.18 -7.51 -9.80
C ALA A 212 -10.04 -6.65 -8.53
N ASP A 213 -9.72 -7.26 -7.38
CA ASP A 213 -9.44 -6.58 -6.10
C ASP A 213 -10.51 -5.54 -5.73
N GLY A 214 -11.79 -5.88 -5.90
CA GLY A 214 -12.95 -5.05 -5.57
C GLY A 214 -13.25 -3.92 -6.56
N GLY A 215 -12.62 -3.91 -7.73
CA GLY A 215 -12.89 -2.96 -8.81
C GLY A 215 -13.83 -3.54 -9.86
N MET A 216 -15.12 -3.14 -9.91
CA MET A 216 -16.08 -3.66 -10.88
C MET A 216 -15.67 -3.41 -12.33
N ARG A 217 -15.06 -2.25 -12.62
CA ARG A 217 -14.57 -1.94 -13.97
C ARG A 217 -13.50 -2.92 -14.43
N ASP A 218 -12.58 -3.25 -13.52
CA ASP A 218 -11.48 -4.17 -13.80
C ASP A 218 -12.01 -5.60 -13.88
N ALA A 219 -12.99 -5.99 -13.03
CA ALA A 219 -13.69 -7.28 -13.10
C ALA A 219 -14.36 -7.51 -14.47
N LEU A 220 -15.10 -6.52 -14.96
CA LEU A 220 -15.76 -6.59 -16.27
C LEU A 220 -14.76 -6.62 -17.44
N SER A 221 -13.63 -5.91 -17.30
CA SER A 221 -12.57 -5.92 -18.32
C SER A 221 -11.87 -7.29 -18.39
N ILE A 222 -11.60 -7.90 -17.24
CA ILE A 222 -11.06 -9.26 -17.13
C ILE A 222 -12.08 -10.26 -17.68
N PHE A 223 -13.35 -10.11 -17.36
CA PHE A 223 -14.42 -10.94 -17.87
C PHE A 223 -14.46 -10.94 -19.41
N ASP A 224 -14.43 -9.75 -20.05
CA ASP A 224 -14.39 -9.61 -21.51
C ASP A 224 -13.16 -10.29 -22.12
N GLN A 225 -12.00 -10.16 -21.46
CA GLN A 225 -10.77 -10.83 -21.90
C GLN A 225 -10.94 -12.35 -21.89
N VAL A 226 -11.50 -12.90 -20.81
CA VAL A 226 -11.74 -14.35 -20.67
C VAL A 226 -12.79 -14.84 -21.67
N VAL A 227 -13.88 -14.10 -21.86
CA VAL A 227 -14.91 -14.40 -22.87
C VAL A 227 -14.30 -14.48 -24.28
N SER A 228 -13.45 -13.51 -24.62
CA SER A 228 -12.77 -13.47 -25.92
C SER A 228 -11.83 -14.66 -26.12
N PHE A 229 -11.20 -15.14 -25.05
CA PHE A 229 -10.32 -16.31 -25.09
C PHE A 229 -11.10 -17.64 -25.18
N THR A 230 -12.23 -17.76 -24.47
CA THR A 230 -12.98 -19.03 -24.33
C THR A 230 -14.09 -19.20 -25.38
N GLY A 231 -14.43 -18.15 -26.10
CA GLY A 231 -15.53 -18.19 -27.07
C GLY A 231 -16.91 -18.36 -26.42
N GLY A 232 -17.08 -17.99 -25.14
CA GLY A 232 -18.38 -17.96 -24.44
C GLY A 232 -18.66 -19.08 -23.45
N ASN A 233 -17.72 -20.03 -23.25
CA ASN A 233 -17.81 -21.01 -22.19
C ASN A 233 -16.68 -20.84 -21.17
N ILE A 234 -16.98 -20.21 -20.04
CA ILE A 234 -16.00 -19.85 -19.02
C ILE A 234 -15.91 -20.96 -17.98
N THR A 235 -14.83 -21.74 -18.04
CA THR A 235 -14.51 -22.77 -17.03
C THR A 235 -13.41 -22.27 -16.11
N TYR A 236 -13.33 -22.83 -14.89
CA TYR A 236 -12.27 -22.52 -13.93
C TYR A 236 -10.87 -22.63 -14.53
N LYS A 237 -10.62 -23.75 -15.24
CA LYS A 237 -9.33 -23.98 -15.87
C LYS A 237 -8.98 -22.94 -16.94
N SER A 238 -9.94 -22.57 -17.79
CA SER A 238 -9.70 -21.57 -18.84
C SER A 238 -9.38 -20.17 -18.27
N VAL A 239 -9.98 -19.83 -17.13
CA VAL A 239 -9.69 -18.57 -16.43
C VAL A 239 -8.27 -18.59 -15.84
N ILE A 240 -7.88 -19.65 -15.18
CA ILE A 240 -6.52 -19.83 -14.62
C ILE A 240 -5.47 -19.71 -15.73
N ASP A 241 -5.67 -20.41 -16.84
CA ASP A 241 -4.72 -20.39 -17.98
C ASP A 241 -4.65 -18.99 -18.64
N ASN A 242 -5.78 -18.31 -18.81
CA ASN A 242 -5.82 -16.98 -19.44
C ASN A 242 -5.25 -15.87 -18.57
N LEU A 243 -5.59 -15.87 -17.29
CA LEU A 243 -5.18 -14.80 -16.35
C LEU A 243 -3.79 -15.02 -15.78
N ASN A 244 -3.13 -16.11 -16.16
CA ASN A 244 -1.84 -16.51 -15.60
C ASN A 244 -1.86 -16.48 -14.07
N VAL A 245 -2.91 -17.05 -13.46
CA VAL A 245 -3.07 -17.21 -12.02
C VAL A 245 -2.58 -18.59 -11.66
N LEU A 246 -1.76 -18.69 -10.65
CA LEU A 246 -1.29 -20.01 -10.21
C LEU A 246 -2.44 -20.74 -9.52
N ASP A 247 -2.73 -21.97 -10.00
CA ASP A 247 -3.78 -22.81 -9.45
C ASP A 247 -3.52 -23.14 -7.97
N TYR A 248 -4.56 -23.08 -7.14
CA TYR A 248 -4.50 -23.49 -5.73
C TYR A 248 -3.96 -24.89 -5.53
N GLU A 249 -4.13 -25.80 -6.52
CA GLU A 249 -3.62 -27.16 -6.50
C GLU A 249 -2.12 -27.21 -6.24
N TYR A 250 -1.34 -26.30 -6.83
CA TYR A 250 0.12 -26.26 -6.60
C TYR A 250 0.45 -25.93 -5.15
N TYR A 251 -0.28 -25.00 -4.54
CA TYR A 251 -0.05 -24.62 -3.15
C TYR A 251 -0.45 -25.74 -2.18
N PHE A 252 -1.57 -26.43 -2.46
CA PHE A 252 -2.00 -27.60 -1.67
C PHE A 252 -0.95 -28.70 -1.71
N ARG A 253 -0.49 -29.06 -2.90
CA ARG A 253 0.57 -30.08 -3.08
C ARG A 253 1.89 -29.69 -2.45
N LEU A 254 2.30 -28.41 -2.56
CA LEU A 254 3.51 -27.90 -1.91
C LEU A 254 3.41 -28.03 -0.39
N THR A 255 2.26 -27.67 0.18
CA THR A 255 2.05 -27.77 1.62
C THR A 255 2.10 -29.22 2.10
N ASP A 256 1.51 -30.15 1.34
CA ASP A 256 1.64 -31.59 1.63
C ASP A 256 3.10 -32.05 1.56
N CYS A 257 3.88 -31.61 0.55
CA CYS A 257 5.32 -31.89 0.48
C CYS A 257 6.09 -31.33 1.69
N PHE A 258 5.73 -30.14 2.17
CA PHE A 258 6.36 -29.55 3.36
C PHE A 258 6.02 -30.32 4.65
N LEU A 259 4.78 -30.76 4.80
CA LEU A 259 4.37 -31.58 5.95
C LEU A 259 5.07 -32.94 5.98
N GLU A 260 5.33 -33.50 4.82
CA GLU A 260 6.05 -34.76 4.65
C GLU A 260 7.59 -34.59 4.57
N ASN A 261 8.11 -33.38 4.67
CA ASN A 261 9.54 -33.02 4.52
C ASN A 261 10.16 -33.52 3.18
N LYS A 262 9.38 -33.49 2.11
CA LYS A 262 9.82 -33.87 0.75
C LYS A 262 10.38 -32.65 0.01
N VAL A 263 11.61 -32.26 0.37
CA VAL A 263 12.29 -31.08 -0.20
C VAL A 263 12.45 -31.17 -1.71
N SER A 264 12.86 -32.36 -2.20
CA SER A 264 13.09 -32.59 -3.63
C SER A 264 11.82 -32.36 -4.46
N ASP A 265 10.67 -32.87 -3.99
CA ASP A 265 9.40 -32.74 -4.69
C ASP A 265 8.92 -31.27 -4.69
N ALA A 266 9.11 -30.56 -3.58
CA ALA A 266 8.80 -29.14 -3.51
C ALA A 266 9.62 -28.29 -4.50
N LEU A 267 10.93 -28.60 -4.66
CA LEU A 267 11.80 -27.91 -5.62
C LEU A 267 11.42 -28.25 -7.07
N LEU A 268 11.04 -29.49 -7.36
CA LEU A 268 10.56 -29.90 -8.68
C LEU A 268 9.24 -29.18 -9.02
N LEU A 269 8.29 -29.12 -8.10
CA LEU A 269 7.04 -28.38 -8.27
C LEU A 269 7.31 -26.89 -8.54
N PHE A 270 8.24 -26.28 -7.82
CA PHE A 270 8.62 -24.89 -8.08
C PHE A 270 9.25 -24.72 -9.46
N ASN A 271 10.12 -25.65 -9.89
CA ASN A 271 10.68 -25.61 -11.24
C ASN A 271 9.60 -25.74 -12.32
N ASP A 272 8.59 -26.57 -12.13
CA ASP A 272 7.44 -26.69 -13.05
C ASP A 272 6.64 -25.39 -13.14
N ILE A 273 6.46 -24.70 -12.00
CA ILE A 273 5.80 -23.39 -11.96
C ILE A 273 6.60 -22.36 -12.76
N LEU A 274 7.93 -22.30 -12.59
CA LEU A 274 8.79 -21.40 -13.36
C LEU A 274 8.76 -21.73 -14.86
N ASN A 275 8.76 -23.01 -15.23
CA ASN A 275 8.68 -23.43 -16.64
C ASN A 275 7.36 -23.06 -17.31
N LYS A 276 6.28 -22.90 -16.54
CA LYS A 276 4.99 -22.37 -17.01
C LYS A 276 4.97 -20.84 -17.16
N GLY A 277 6.07 -20.16 -16.85
CA GLY A 277 6.23 -18.72 -17.00
C GLY A 277 5.76 -17.88 -15.81
N PHE A 278 5.49 -18.47 -14.66
CA PHE A 278 5.15 -17.71 -13.44
C PHE A 278 6.39 -17.06 -12.83
N ASP A 279 6.21 -15.83 -12.34
CA ASP A 279 7.27 -15.13 -11.60
C ASP A 279 7.35 -15.61 -10.14
N GLY A 280 8.59 -15.77 -9.65
CA GLY A 280 8.83 -16.22 -8.29
C GLY A 280 8.32 -15.29 -7.21
N SER A 281 8.18 -13.97 -7.47
CA SER A 281 7.56 -13.02 -6.53
C SER A 281 6.08 -13.32 -6.34
N HIS A 282 5.34 -13.46 -7.43
CA HIS A 282 3.92 -13.82 -7.38
C HIS A 282 3.69 -15.18 -6.71
N PHE A 283 4.59 -16.14 -6.97
CA PHE A 283 4.55 -17.46 -6.33
C PHE A 283 4.71 -17.35 -4.81
N ILE A 284 5.72 -16.62 -4.30
CA ILE A 284 5.96 -16.47 -2.86
C ILE A 284 4.83 -15.70 -2.17
N THR A 285 4.34 -14.63 -2.78
CA THR A 285 3.20 -13.88 -2.25
C THR A 285 1.95 -14.76 -2.18
N GLY A 286 1.69 -15.56 -3.21
CA GLY A 286 0.59 -16.52 -3.23
C GLY A 286 0.76 -17.63 -2.19
N LEU A 287 1.96 -18.16 -1.98
CA LEU A 287 2.25 -19.15 -0.94
C LEU A 287 2.05 -18.59 0.47
N SER A 288 2.46 -17.33 0.70
CA SER A 288 2.21 -16.64 1.97
C SER A 288 0.71 -16.49 2.23
N SER A 289 -0.06 -16.09 1.21
CA SER A 289 -1.52 -16.00 1.28
C SER A 289 -2.17 -17.36 1.54
N HIS A 290 -1.68 -18.41 0.91
CA HIS A 290 -2.15 -19.78 1.13
C HIS A 290 -1.94 -20.24 2.59
N PHE A 291 -0.79 -19.96 3.20
CA PHE A 291 -0.57 -20.28 4.63
C PHE A 291 -1.48 -19.45 5.55
N ARG A 292 -1.73 -18.19 5.20
CA ARG A 292 -2.70 -17.36 5.93
C ARG A 292 -4.11 -17.97 5.84
N ASP A 293 -4.51 -18.42 4.67
CA ASP A 293 -5.82 -19.00 4.45
C ASP A 293 -5.98 -20.36 5.18
N LEU A 294 -4.91 -21.15 5.24
CA LEU A 294 -4.86 -22.35 6.09
C LEU A 294 -5.00 -22.00 7.58
N LEU A 295 -4.37 -20.93 8.03
CA LEU A 295 -4.50 -20.46 9.42
C LEU A 295 -5.93 -20.03 9.73
N VAL A 296 -6.54 -19.25 8.84
CA VAL A 296 -7.95 -18.80 8.93
C VAL A 296 -8.92 -20.00 8.86
N GLY A 297 -8.62 -21.01 8.04
CA GLY A 297 -9.41 -22.22 7.89
C GLY A 297 -9.43 -23.16 9.10
N LYS A 298 -8.54 -22.95 10.08
CA LYS A 298 -8.47 -23.77 11.29
C LYS A 298 -9.66 -23.56 12.24
N ASP A 299 -10.15 -22.35 12.33
CA ASP A 299 -11.24 -21.99 13.24
C ASP A 299 -12.54 -21.80 12.43
N PRO A 300 -13.62 -22.50 12.77
CA PRO A 300 -14.93 -22.32 12.14
C PRO A 300 -15.45 -20.87 12.20
N VAL A 301 -15.08 -20.11 13.23
CA VAL A 301 -15.51 -18.71 13.41
C VAL A 301 -14.87 -17.80 12.34
N THR A 302 -13.66 -18.11 11.89
CA THR A 302 -12.92 -17.31 10.90
C THR A 302 -13.15 -17.74 9.45
N LEU A 303 -13.87 -18.83 9.20
CA LEU A 303 -14.18 -19.31 7.84
C LEU A 303 -14.84 -18.27 6.92
N PRO A 304 -15.71 -17.37 7.39
CA PRO A 304 -16.26 -16.31 6.54
C PRO A 304 -15.21 -15.35 5.98
N LEU A 305 -14.01 -15.32 6.55
CA LEU A 305 -12.89 -14.51 6.06
C LEU A 305 -12.16 -15.13 4.85
N LEU A 306 -12.51 -16.39 4.49
CA LEU A 306 -12.01 -17.05 3.29
C LEU A 306 -12.86 -16.64 2.09
N GLU A 307 -12.29 -15.81 1.23
CA GLU A 307 -12.93 -15.29 0.01
C GLU A 307 -12.80 -16.27 -1.18
N VAL A 308 -12.92 -17.58 -0.94
CA VAL A 308 -12.77 -18.63 -1.94
C VAL A 308 -14.08 -19.39 -2.17
N GLY A 309 -14.20 -20.06 -3.32
CA GLY A 309 -15.34 -20.91 -3.65
C GLY A 309 -15.57 -22.04 -2.64
N ALA A 310 -16.79 -22.58 -2.63
CA ALA A 310 -17.20 -23.56 -1.62
C ALA A 310 -16.35 -24.85 -1.64
N SER A 311 -15.99 -25.37 -2.82
CA SER A 311 -15.17 -26.58 -2.97
C SER A 311 -13.73 -26.36 -2.47
N ILE A 312 -13.15 -25.20 -2.80
CA ILE A 312 -11.80 -24.84 -2.36
C ILE A 312 -11.78 -24.59 -0.85
N ARG A 313 -12.82 -23.98 -0.28
CA ARG A 313 -12.99 -23.77 1.16
C ARG A 313 -12.96 -25.07 1.96
N GLN A 314 -13.64 -26.10 1.47
CA GLN A 314 -13.61 -27.42 2.10
C GLN A 314 -12.20 -28.01 2.11
N ARG A 315 -11.46 -27.90 1.02
CA ARG A 315 -10.07 -28.37 0.93
C ARG A 315 -9.15 -27.62 1.89
N TYR A 316 -9.33 -26.30 2.02
CA TYR A 316 -8.61 -25.50 3.02
C TYR A 316 -8.87 -26.00 4.45
N GLN A 317 -10.12 -26.33 4.80
CA GLN A 317 -10.45 -26.90 6.10
C GLN A 317 -9.75 -28.23 6.36
N GLU A 318 -9.79 -29.13 5.38
CA GLU A 318 -9.15 -30.47 5.49
C GLU A 318 -7.64 -30.37 5.67
N GLN A 319 -6.95 -29.55 4.86
CA GLN A 319 -5.51 -29.39 4.98
C GLN A 319 -5.11 -28.55 6.21
N ALA A 320 -5.91 -27.54 6.59
CA ALA A 320 -5.65 -26.75 7.78
C ALA A 320 -5.58 -27.59 9.07
N GLN A 321 -6.42 -28.63 9.18
CA GLN A 321 -6.38 -29.53 10.34
C GLN A 321 -5.08 -30.32 10.43
N LYS A 322 -4.47 -30.66 9.28
CA LYS A 322 -3.18 -31.37 9.21
C LYS A 322 -1.99 -30.48 9.56
N CYS A 323 -2.12 -29.14 9.42
CA CYS A 323 -1.01 -28.20 9.60
C CYS A 323 -0.89 -27.76 11.07
N PRO A 324 0.25 -27.93 11.76
CA PRO A 324 0.47 -27.39 13.10
C PRO A 324 0.51 -25.85 13.08
N LEU A 325 -0.06 -25.19 14.10
CA LEU A 325 -0.02 -23.72 14.22
C LEU A 325 1.40 -23.13 14.20
N PRO A 326 2.38 -23.69 14.94
CA PRO A 326 3.74 -23.17 14.89
C PRO A 326 4.39 -23.26 13.52
N PHE A 327 4.04 -24.29 12.73
CA PHE A 327 4.48 -24.43 11.34
C PHE A 327 3.96 -23.28 10.49
N LEU A 328 2.65 -23.00 10.52
CA LEU A 328 2.02 -21.95 9.72
C LEU A 328 2.62 -20.56 10.04
N TYR A 329 2.80 -20.22 11.31
CA TYR A 329 3.42 -18.94 11.70
C TYR A 329 4.87 -18.80 11.21
N ARG A 330 5.67 -19.85 11.35
CA ARG A 330 7.07 -19.83 10.89
C ARG A 330 7.15 -19.80 9.36
N ALA A 331 6.32 -20.57 8.67
CA ALA A 331 6.26 -20.60 7.22
C ALA A 331 5.86 -19.22 6.65
N MET A 332 4.81 -18.59 7.17
CA MET A 332 4.42 -17.22 6.78
C MET A 332 5.55 -16.21 7.02
N LYS A 333 6.27 -16.32 8.14
CA LYS A 333 7.40 -15.44 8.43
C LYS A 333 8.51 -15.59 7.39
N LEU A 334 8.90 -16.81 7.05
CA LEU A 334 9.92 -17.10 6.04
C LEU A 334 9.50 -16.60 4.65
N CYS A 335 8.24 -16.82 4.26
CA CYS A 335 7.72 -16.31 2.99
C CYS A 335 7.72 -14.76 2.94
N ASN A 336 7.34 -14.10 4.03
CA ASN A 336 7.38 -12.64 4.11
C ASN A 336 8.82 -12.09 4.06
N GLU A 337 9.78 -12.73 4.73
CA GLU A 337 11.20 -12.37 4.65
C GLU A 337 11.74 -12.55 3.22
N CYS A 338 11.32 -13.60 2.53
CA CYS A 338 11.66 -13.84 1.13
C CYS A 338 11.10 -12.74 0.22
N ASP A 339 9.83 -12.37 0.36
CA ASP A 339 9.18 -11.34 -0.45
C ASP A 339 9.84 -9.96 -0.27
N LEU A 340 10.14 -9.57 0.97
CA LEU A 340 10.86 -8.33 1.28
C LEU A 340 12.25 -8.29 0.61
N ASN A 341 12.96 -9.41 0.62
CA ASN A 341 14.31 -9.52 0.07
C ASN A 341 14.34 -9.79 -1.44
N TYR A 342 13.21 -10.16 -2.06
CA TYR A 342 13.14 -10.58 -3.46
C TYR A 342 13.61 -9.49 -4.43
N ARG A 343 13.27 -8.21 -4.16
CA ARG A 343 13.68 -7.06 -5.01
C ARG A 343 15.17 -6.77 -4.94
N ILE A 344 15.80 -7.03 -3.78
CA ILE A 344 17.20 -6.69 -3.48
C ILE A 344 18.12 -7.84 -3.92
N SER A 345 17.64 -9.09 -3.92
CA SER A 345 18.42 -10.27 -4.24
C SER A 345 18.88 -10.28 -5.70
N LYS A 346 20.17 -10.56 -5.91
CA LYS A 346 20.75 -10.77 -7.25
C LYS A 346 20.31 -12.12 -7.86
N ASN A 347 20.17 -13.16 -7.05
CA ASN A 347 19.71 -14.47 -7.48
C ASN A 347 18.35 -14.79 -6.85
N LYS A 348 17.29 -14.35 -7.54
CA LYS A 348 15.91 -14.47 -7.10
C LYS A 348 15.47 -15.92 -6.97
N ARG A 349 15.87 -16.78 -7.92
CA ARG A 349 15.54 -18.19 -7.92
C ARG A 349 16.11 -18.89 -6.68
N LEU A 350 17.40 -18.70 -6.40
CA LEU A 350 18.07 -19.30 -5.25
C LEU A 350 17.43 -18.85 -3.92
N LEU A 351 17.01 -17.59 -3.83
CA LEU A 351 16.34 -17.07 -2.64
C LEU A 351 15.02 -17.82 -2.35
N VAL A 352 14.22 -18.06 -3.39
CA VAL A 352 12.97 -18.83 -3.27
C VAL A 352 13.25 -20.28 -2.91
N GLU A 353 14.19 -20.93 -3.61
CA GLU A 353 14.58 -22.32 -3.35
C GLU A 353 15.06 -22.52 -1.89
N LEU A 354 15.88 -21.59 -1.37
CA LEU A 354 16.31 -21.61 0.03
C LEU A 354 15.13 -21.46 0.99
N THR A 355 14.18 -20.59 0.69
CA THR A 355 12.98 -20.42 1.51
C THR A 355 12.13 -21.70 1.52
N LEU A 356 11.93 -22.35 0.38
CA LEU A 356 11.19 -23.62 0.30
C LEU A 356 11.87 -24.72 1.12
N ILE A 357 13.20 -24.82 1.06
CA ILE A 357 13.99 -25.76 1.87
C ILE A 357 13.79 -25.48 3.36
N GLN A 358 13.88 -24.21 3.78
CA GLN A 358 13.68 -23.83 5.18
C GLN A 358 12.26 -24.13 5.66
N VAL A 359 11.23 -23.87 4.85
CA VAL A 359 9.84 -24.18 5.18
C VAL A 359 9.64 -25.69 5.34
N ALA A 360 10.19 -26.51 4.44
CA ALA A 360 10.10 -27.96 4.53
C ALA A 360 10.81 -28.52 5.79
N GLN A 361 11.89 -27.90 6.23
CA GLN A 361 12.63 -28.32 7.43
C GLN A 361 11.91 -27.97 8.74
N LEU A 362 10.93 -27.03 8.74
CA LEU A 362 10.18 -26.68 9.95
C LEU A 362 9.45 -27.86 10.60
N THR A 363 9.10 -28.89 9.82
CA THR A 363 8.41 -30.08 10.33
C THR A 363 9.36 -31.05 11.03
N THR A 364 10.68 -30.97 10.77
CA THR A 364 11.69 -31.80 11.42
C THR A 364 12.18 -31.27 12.77
N GLU A 365 11.94 -29.98 13.06
CA GLU A 365 12.33 -29.35 14.33
C GLU A 365 11.33 -29.55 15.49
N GLY A 366 10.23 -30.26 15.25
CA GLY A 366 9.12 -30.40 16.20
C GLY A 366 9.35 -31.27 17.44
N ASP A 367 10.47 -32.01 17.52
CA ASP A 367 10.71 -32.98 18.60
C ASP A 367 11.68 -32.51 19.72
N ASP A 368 12.20 -31.28 19.69
CA ASP A 368 13.15 -30.82 20.69
C ASP A 368 12.73 -29.50 21.37
N VAL A 369 11.63 -29.52 22.13
CA VAL A 369 11.37 -28.53 23.18
C VAL A 369 11.45 -29.21 24.56
N SER A 370 12.66 -29.61 24.93
CA SER A 370 13.03 -29.75 26.35
C SER A 370 14.46 -29.27 26.52
N GLY A 371 14.60 -28.29 27.42
CA GLY A 371 15.82 -27.51 27.61
C GLY A 371 17.09 -28.34 27.89
N GLY A 372 18.16 -27.92 27.24
CA GLY A 372 19.49 -28.40 27.55
C GLY A 372 20.49 -27.96 26.49
N ARG A 373 21.52 -27.22 26.88
CA ARG A 373 22.70 -26.92 26.09
C ARG A 373 23.33 -28.24 25.61
N GLY A 374 23.00 -28.68 24.37
CA GLY A 374 23.63 -29.83 23.72
C GLY A 374 24.39 -29.38 22.46
N PRO A 375 25.38 -30.15 21.98
CA PRO A 375 26.24 -29.80 20.84
C PRO A 375 25.43 -29.72 19.54
N LYS A 376 25.84 -28.81 18.63
CA LYS A 376 25.24 -28.55 17.32
C LYS A 376 24.96 -29.85 16.55
N LYS A 377 23.70 -30.13 16.25
CA LYS A 377 23.29 -31.27 15.46
C LYS A 377 23.83 -31.15 14.04
N THR A 378 24.44 -32.20 13.57
CA THR A 378 24.93 -32.39 12.19
C THR A 378 23.74 -32.35 11.24
N ILE A 379 23.82 -31.51 10.19
CA ILE A 379 22.82 -31.42 9.12
C ILE A 379 22.70 -32.80 8.46
N LYS A 380 21.51 -33.41 8.53
CA LYS A 380 21.24 -34.64 7.76
C LYS A 380 21.25 -34.29 6.27
N PRO A 381 21.84 -35.11 5.40
CA PRO A 381 21.85 -34.86 3.97
C PRO A 381 20.42 -34.80 3.42
N VAL A 382 20.10 -33.71 2.74
CA VAL A 382 18.78 -33.39 2.19
C VAL A 382 18.42 -34.31 1.00
N PHE A 383 19.42 -34.98 0.43
CA PHE A 383 19.23 -35.87 -0.71
C PHE A 383 19.57 -37.29 -0.29
N THR A 384 18.58 -38.17 -0.28
CA THR A 384 18.79 -39.64 -0.25
C THR A 384 19.17 -40.09 -1.65
N GLN A 385 20.41 -40.52 -1.83
CA GLN A 385 20.79 -41.22 -3.07
C GLN A 385 19.92 -42.47 -3.23
N PRO A 386 19.37 -42.74 -4.42
CA PRO A 386 18.70 -44.03 -4.68
C PRO A 386 19.72 -45.13 -4.52
N ALA A 387 19.41 -46.11 -3.68
CA ALA A 387 20.24 -47.29 -3.45
C ALA A 387 20.49 -47.99 -4.79
N ALA A 388 21.76 -48.08 -5.21
CA ALA A 388 22.19 -48.84 -6.36
C ALA A 388 21.81 -50.31 -6.15
N ALA A 389 21.13 -50.89 -7.12
CA ALA A 389 20.77 -52.30 -7.16
C ALA A 389 22.03 -53.18 -7.03
N GLN A 390 22.12 -53.95 -5.96
CA GLN A 390 23.15 -54.98 -5.78
C GLN A 390 22.78 -56.19 -6.63
N GLN A 391 23.65 -56.52 -7.57
CA GLN A 391 23.66 -57.81 -8.26
C GLN A 391 24.11 -58.91 -7.30
N PRO A 392 23.60 -60.17 -7.41
CA PRO A 392 23.95 -61.27 -6.52
C PRO A 392 25.30 -61.83 -6.90
N GLN A 393 26.26 -61.87 -5.98
CA GLN A 393 27.45 -62.70 -6.07
C GLN A 393 27.34 -63.94 -5.17
N VAL A 394 27.67 -65.05 -5.81
CA VAL A 394 27.63 -66.44 -5.38
C VAL A 394 28.66 -66.77 -4.29
N ALA A 395 28.27 -67.71 -3.46
CA ALA A 395 28.96 -68.28 -2.31
C ALA A 395 30.37 -68.89 -2.57
N SER A 396 31.24 -68.78 -1.60
CA SER A 396 32.18 -69.90 -1.24
C SER A 396 32.79 -69.64 0.15
N GLY A 397 32.49 -70.42 1.07
CA GLY A 397 33.41 -71.40 1.73
C GLY A 397 33.97 -70.97 3.12
N THR A 398 33.46 -71.65 4.14
CA THR A 398 34.20 -72.46 5.15
C THR A 398 34.69 -71.74 6.44
N GLN A 399 34.03 -72.16 7.53
CA GLN A 399 34.55 -72.58 8.88
C GLN A 399 35.35 -71.53 9.70
N VAL A 400 35.24 -71.40 11.00
CA VAL A 400 35.11 -72.35 12.14
C VAL A 400 34.77 -71.53 13.41
N GLN A 401 33.82 -72.03 14.23
CA GLN A 401 33.71 -72.13 15.68
C GLN A 401 34.41 -71.09 16.56
N GLN A 402 33.72 -70.43 17.51
CA GLN A 402 33.44 -71.01 18.84
C GLN A 402 32.55 -69.99 19.66
N ALA A 403 31.49 -70.54 20.19
CA ALA A 403 30.86 -70.05 21.40
C ALA A 403 31.62 -70.69 22.62
N PRO A 404 31.36 -70.45 23.90
CA PRO A 404 30.10 -69.99 24.49
C PRO A 404 30.27 -69.16 25.84
N VAL A 405 29.17 -68.82 26.41
CA VAL A 405 28.65 -69.17 27.76
C VAL A 405 28.51 -68.05 28.78
N HIS A 406 27.26 -67.97 29.25
CA HIS A 406 26.69 -67.63 30.59
C HIS A 406 26.72 -66.17 31.01
N SER A 407 25.73 -65.65 31.65
CA SER A 407 24.62 -66.21 32.44
C SER A 407 23.59 -65.11 32.75
N SER A 408 22.37 -65.48 32.62
CA SER A 408 21.27 -64.91 33.43
C SER A 408 21.38 -65.54 34.83
N PRO A 409 20.69 -65.15 35.88
CA PRO A 409 19.23 -65.03 35.91
C PRO A 409 18.62 -64.04 36.96
N SER A 410 17.32 -63.86 36.75
CA SER A 410 16.21 -63.99 37.76
C SER A 410 16.21 -62.97 38.92
N SER A 411 15.16 -62.50 39.41
CA SER A 411 13.76 -62.87 39.54
C SER A 411 13.13 -61.82 40.48
N VAL A 412 11.93 -61.65 40.33
CA VAL A 412 10.71 -62.09 41.00
C VAL A 412 10.01 -60.99 41.79
N THR A 413 8.75 -60.74 41.38
CA THR A 413 7.51 -60.77 42.15
C THR A 413 7.40 -59.82 43.34
N THR A 414 6.36 -59.15 43.63
CA THR A 414 4.94 -59.48 43.75
C THR A 414 4.12 -58.27 44.18
N GLN A 415 2.89 -58.16 43.62
CA GLN A 415 1.61 -57.97 44.31
C GLN A 415 1.51 -56.89 45.41
N ALA A 416 0.50 -56.17 45.56
CA ALA A 416 -0.92 -56.23 45.35
C ALA A 416 -1.53 -55.08 46.18
N ALA A 417 -2.47 -54.52 45.76
CA ALA A 417 -3.92 -54.58 46.00
C ALA A 417 -4.47 -53.49 46.90
N ASN A 418 -5.63 -53.09 46.46
CA ASN A 418 -6.79 -52.61 47.22
C ASN A 418 -6.69 -51.18 47.82
N GLY A 419 -7.60 -50.35 47.70
CA GLY A 419 -9.03 -50.52 47.37
C GLY A 419 -9.74 -49.24 47.70
N THR A 420 -10.79 -49.07 47.00
CA THR A 420 -12.14 -48.77 47.46
C THR A 420 -12.53 -47.33 47.75
N THR A 421 -13.49 -46.95 46.89
CA THR A 421 -14.82 -46.35 47.12
C THR A 421 -14.96 -44.90 47.51
N ALA A 422 -15.60 -44.23 46.63
CA ALA A 422 -17.02 -43.81 46.54
C ALA A 422 -17.23 -42.46 47.22
N GLN A 423 -17.90 -41.54 46.66
CA GLN A 423 -19.26 -41.30 46.32
C GLN A 423 -19.50 -39.83 46.04
N HIS A 424 -20.27 -39.62 45.01
CA HIS A 424 -21.10 -38.43 44.81
C HIS A 424 -22.14 -38.28 45.95
N PRO A 425 -22.77 -37.12 46.18
CA PRO A 425 -23.92 -36.69 45.37
C PRO A 425 -23.99 -35.17 45.11
N GLN A 426 -24.50 -34.77 43.97
CA GLN A 426 -25.86 -34.32 43.57
C GLN A 426 -26.58 -33.39 44.57
N ALA A 427 -26.97 -32.18 44.10
CA ALA A 427 -28.32 -31.80 43.70
C ALA A 427 -28.43 -30.27 43.68
N SER A 428 -28.88 -29.70 42.54
CA SER A 428 -30.21 -29.12 42.30
C SER A 428 -30.48 -27.79 43.00
N ALA A 429 -30.97 -26.73 42.41
CA ALA A 429 -32.00 -26.40 41.48
C ALA A 429 -31.96 -24.91 41.19
N ALA A 430 -32.11 -24.50 39.98
CA ALA A 430 -33.27 -23.88 39.35
C ALA A 430 -33.90 -22.68 40.11
N VAL A 431 -33.95 -21.51 39.43
CA VAL A 431 -35.21 -20.80 39.06
C VAL A 431 -34.88 -19.46 38.41
N GLN A 432 -35.25 -19.24 37.17
CA GLN A 432 -35.67 -17.98 36.55
C GLN A 432 -37.15 -17.69 36.97
N PRO A 433 -37.84 -16.59 36.61
CA PRO A 433 -37.51 -15.40 35.78
C PRO A 433 -38.12 -14.08 36.34
N GLY A 434 -37.94 -12.94 35.64
CA GLY A 434 -38.85 -11.81 35.78
C GLY A 434 -38.34 -10.46 35.36
N ALA A 435 -38.60 -10.06 34.13
CA ALA A 435 -38.86 -8.67 33.77
C ALA A 435 -40.39 -8.43 33.95
N PRO A 436 -40.99 -7.23 33.91
CA PRO A 436 -40.62 -5.99 33.17
C PRO A 436 -41.05 -4.66 33.85
N ALA A 437 -40.92 -3.56 33.08
CA ALA A 437 -41.74 -2.35 33.03
C ALA A 437 -41.15 -1.02 33.53
N SER A 438 -40.93 -0.13 32.57
CA SER A 438 -41.09 1.31 32.69
C SER A 438 -42.56 1.68 32.97
N PRO A 439 -43.05 2.88 33.29
CA PRO A 439 -42.72 4.20 32.69
C PRO A 439 -42.95 5.45 33.58
N GLY A 440 -42.73 6.64 32.99
CA GLY A 440 -43.41 7.90 33.34
C GLY A 440 -42.47 9.01 33.84
N ALA A 441 -42.21 9.99 33.12
CA ALA A 441 -42.90 11.21 32.67
C ALA A 441 -42.85 12.38 33.67
N ALA A 442 -42.43 13.52 33.12
CA ALA A 442 -42.87 14.91 33.36
C ALA A 442 -42.14 15.75 34.42
N SER A 443 -41.46 16.74 33.97
CA SER A 443 -41.80 18.17 33.84
C SER A 443 -41.24 19.10 34.90
N SER A 444 -40.79 20.21 34.40
CA SER A 444 -40.85 21.62 34.87
C SER A 444 -39.61 22.23 35.55
N ALA A 445 -39.07 23.20 34.86
CA ALA A 445 -38.37 24.36 35.40
C ALA A 445 -39.35 25.28 36.17
N PRO A 446 -39.04 26.40 36.83
CA PRO A 446 -37.82 27.24 36.76
C PRO A 446 -37.38 27.91 38.09
N SER A 447 -36.35 28.75 37.98
CA SER A 447 -36.10 30.06 38.61
C SER A 447 -35.18 30.18 39.83
N GLN A 448 -34.18 31.05 39.60
CA GLN A 448 -33.66 32.18 40.39
C GLN A 448 -33.00 31.96 41.76
N GLY A 449 -31.81 32.50 41.87
CA GLY A 449 -31.43 33.25 43.04
C GLY A 449 -29.98 33.13 43.50
N ALA A 450 -29.14 34.07 43.12
CA ALA A 450 -28.13 34.80 43.86
C ALA A 450 -27.25 34.12 44.95
N GLY A 451 -25.94 34.41 44.87
CA GLY A 451 -25.11 34.49 46.05
C GLY A 451 -23.65 34.09 45.88
N VAL A 452 -22.82 34.99 45.48
CA VAL A 452 -21.44 35.34 45.87
C VAL A 452 -20.66 34.34 46.77
N ALA A 453 -19.51 33.86 46.28
CA ALA A 453 -18.24 33.90 47.04
C ALA A 453 -17.04 33.59 46.10
N GLN A 454 -16.11 34.52 46.13
CA GLN A 454 -14.81 34.50 45.47
C GLN A 454 -13.90 33.45 46.08
N THR A 455 -13.15 32.73 45.26
CA THR A 455 -11.79 32.33 45.60
C THR A 455 -10.93 32.30 44.30
N ALA A 456 -9.80 32.94 44.41
CA ALA A 456 -8.79 33.23 43.41
C ALA A 456 -8.17 31.97 42.80
N LYS A 457 -7.92 31.99 41.48
CA LYS A 457 -6.94 31.16 40.80
C LYS A 457 -6.02 32.06 40.00
N GLU A 458 -4.74 31.90 40.28
CA GLU A 458 -3.61 32.55 39.62
C GLU A 458 -3.63 32.36 38.10
N GLU A 459 -3.63 33.47 37.39
CA GLU A 459 -3.36 33.54 35.96
C GLU A 459 -1.86 33.57 35.69
N ARG A 460 -1.35 32.59 35.00
CA ARG A 460 -0.03 32.65 34.36
C ARG A 460 -0.14 33.52 33.10
N LYS A 461 0.45 34.70 33.18
CA LYS A 461 0.60 35.66 32.08
C LYS A 461 1.61 35.13 31.06
N ILE A 462 1.15 34.98 29.82
CA ILE A 462 1.98 34.81 28.61
C ILE A 462 2.39 36.23 28.16
N PRO A 463 3.67 36.51 27.90
CA PRO A 463 4.08 37.84 27.44
C PRO A 463 3.71 38.03 25.97
N VAL A 464 2.89 39.04 25.70
CA VAL A 464 2.59 39.53 24.36
C VAL A 464 3.74 40.42 23.89
N MET A 465 4.44 40.01 22.83
CA MET A 465 5.40 40.84 22.12
C MET A 465 4.65 41.91 21.30
N LYS A 466 4.88 43.17 21.61
CA LYS A 466 4.45 44.33 20.80
C LYS A 466 5.26 44.37 19.50
N MET A 467 4.61 44.18 18.37
CA MET A 467 5.14 44.55 17.06
C MET A 467 5.14 46.06 16.92
N SER A 468 6.32 46.66 16.92
CA SER A 468 6.50 48.04 16.50
C SER A 468 6.59 48.12 14.97
N SER A 469 5.78 48.99 14.42
CA SER A 469 5.66 49.39 13.03
C SER A 469 6.99 49.74 12.38
N LEU A 470 7.31 49.09 11.24
CA LEU A 470 8.26 49.59 10.25
C LEU A 470 7.48 49.94 8.97
N GLY A 471 7.13 51.21 8.87
CA GLY A 471 6.67 51.81 7.62
C GLY A 471 7.88 52.06 6.72
N VAL A 472 7.88 51.48 5.53
CA VAL A 472 8.85 51.79 4.47
C VAL A 472 8.26 52.85 3.57
N SER A 473 8.83 54.07 3.60
CA SER A 473 8.55 55.13 2.67
C SER A 473 9.50 55.08 1.48
N ILE A 474 8.95 54.95 0.28
CA ILE A 474 9.68 55.02 -0.99
C ILE A 474 9.69 56.50 -1.41
N LYS A 475 10.87 57.15 -1.39
CA LYS A 475 11.21 58.24 -2.31
C LYS A 475 12.70 58.69 -2.17
N ASN A 476 13.36 58.59 -3.29
CA ASN A 476 14.52 59.33 -3.83
C ASN A 476 15.93 59.04 -3.36
N PRO A 477 16.86 58.94 -4.38
CA PRO A 477 18.28 58.71 -4.19
C PRO A 477 19.05 60.03 -4.30
N GLN A 478 19.97 60.29 -3.40
CA GLN A 478 21.13 61.13 -3.67
C GLN A 478 22.27 60.82 -2.70
N ARG A 479 23.42 60.52 -3.31
CA ARG A 479 24.82 60.66 -2.92
C ARG A 479 25.10 61.40 -1.59
N ASP A 480 25.96 60.85 -0.75
CA ASP A 480 27.34 61.32 -0.62
C ASP A 480 28.18 60.48 0.35
N GLN A 481 29.33 60.30 -0.06
CA GLN A 481 30.65 59.97 0.42
C GLN A 481 30.96 59.90 1.93
N VAL A 482 31.69 58.79 2.26
CA VAL A 482 32.91 58.73 3.08
C VAL A 482 32.84 59.09 4.56
N SER A 483 32.92 58.06 5.40
CA SER A 483 33.87 58.08 6.52
C SER A 483 34.15 56.61 6.98
N GLN A 484 35.38 56.23 6.88
CA GLN A 484 36.00 55.10 7.54
C GLN A 484 35.93 55.33 9.06
N ASN A 485 35.45 54.29 9.80
CA ASN A 485 36.18 53.77 10.96
C ASN A 485 35.38 52.72 11.72
N ALA A 486 36.15 51.72 12.15
CA ALA A 486 35.88 50.79 13.22
C ALA A 486 34.93 49.62 12.92
N ALA A 487 35.55 48.57 12.39
CA ALA A 487 35.12 47.20 12.51
C ALA A 487 34.95 46.82 13.99
N THR A 488 33.72 46.59 14.38
CA THR A 488 33.44 45.77 15.60
C THR A 488 32.85 44.48 15.10
N THR A 489 33.72 43.51 14.97
CA THR A 489 33.37 42.12 14.67
C THR A 489 32.55 41.57 15.84
N TYR A 490 31.24 41.46 15.65
CA TYR A 490 30.40 40.72 16.58
C TYR A 490 30.61 39.22 16.28
N VAL A 491 31.46 38.59 17.09
CA VAL A 491 31.60 37.15 17.13
C VAL A 491 30.48 36.63 18.03
N PRO A 492 29.50 35.84 17.52
CA PRO A 492 28.58 35.17 18.38
C PRO A 492 29.35 34.13 19.19
N LYS A 493 29.45 34.32 20.50
CA LYS A 493 29.92 33.30 21.43
C LYS A 493 28.98 32.10 21.33
N VAL A 494 29.39 31.09 20.60
CA VAL A 494 28.80 29.76 20.63
C VAL A 494 29.08 29.21 22.02
N GLN A 495 28.05 29.05 22.84
CA GLN A 495 28.13 28.29 24.07
C GLN A 495 28.51 26.86 23.69
N GLN A 496 29.71 26.43 24.04
CA GLN A 496 30.13 25.05 23.90
C GLN A 496 29.21 24.18 24.77
N PRO A 497 28.65 23.10 24.24
CA PRO A 497 27.90 22.15 25.07
C PRO A 497 28.82 21.49 26.05
N GLU A 498 28.39 21.43 27.31
CA GLU A 498 29.16 20.87 28.43
C GLU A 498 29.35 19.34 28.35
N GLU A 499 28.65 18.64 27.44
CA GLU A 499 28.77 17.19 27.22
C GLU A 499 28.70 16.87 25.72
N ASP A 500 29.68 16.09 25.22
CA ASP A 500 29.71 15.58 23.84
C ASP A 500 28.77 14.37 23.72
N PHE A 501 27.67 14.52 23.01
CA PHE A 501 26.74 13.42 22.73
C PHE A 501 27.25 12.51 21.62
N MET A 502 27.04 11.19 21.78
CA MET A 502 27.29 10.23 20.71
C MET A 502 26.20 10.32 19.64
N PHE A 503 26.58 10.35 18.39
CA PHE A 503 25.69 10.37 17.24
C PHE A 503 26.00 9.21 16.27
N ASN A 504 25.05 8.86 15.42
CA ASN A 504 25.15 7.76 14.46
C ASN A 504 25.06 8.27 13.02
N ASP A 505 25.27 7.37 12.04
CA ASP A 505 25.17 7.70 10.61
C ASP A 505 23.80 8.27 10.20
N ARG A 506 22.72 7.91 10.90
CA ARG A 506 21.37 8.43 10.60
C ARG A 506 21.24 9.88 11.02
N ASP A 507 21.73 10.22 12.20
CA ASP A 507 21.68 11.58 12.73
C ASP A 507 22.55 12.51 11.88
N LEU A 508 23.74 12.04 11.49
CA LEU A 508 24.63 12.76 10.60
C LEU A 508 23.97 13.02 9.23
N ASN A 509 23.40 11.98 8.61
CA ASN A 509 22.74 12.12 7.31
C ASN A 509 21.48 13.00 7.38
N TYR A 510 20.75 12.97 8.48
CA TYR A 510 19.57 13.81 8.68
C TYR A 510 19.96 15.31 8.68
N TYR A 511 20.93 15.71 9.51
CA TYR A 511 21.37 17.11 9.58
C TYR A 511 22.16 17.56 8.36
N TRP A 512 22.83 16.64 7.67
CA TRP A 512 23.46 16.89 6.37
C TRP A 512 22.41 17.28 5.30
N GLN A 513 21.29 16.56 5.23
CA GLN A 513 20.21 16.86 4.29
C GLN A 513 19.47 18.14 4.68
N GLU A 514 19.30 18.39 5.97
CA GLU A 514 18.70 19.63 6.48
C GLU A 514 19.52 20.85 6.06
N TYR A 515 20.85 20.81 6.22
CA TYR A 515 21.74 21.87 5.81
C TYR A 515 21.73 22.09 4.29
N ALA A 516 21.75 21.01 3.51
CA ALA A 516 21.64 21.11 2.06
C ALA A 516 20.35 21.81 1.60
N GLY A 517 19.25 21.66 2.34
CA GLY A 517 17.99 22.35 2.07
C GLY A 517 17.97 23.83 2.48
N GLN A 518 18.92 24.29 3.31
CA GLN A 518 19.02 25.68 3.80
C GLN A 518 19.96 26.54 2.96
N LEU A 519 20.72 25.93 2.04
CA LEU A 519 21.66 26.68 1.18
C LEU A 519 20.92 27.68 0.27
N PRO A 520 21.50 28.87 0.03
CA PRO A 520 20.90 29.91 -0.80
C PRO A 520 20.78 29.44 -2.26
N LYS A 521 19.82 30.01 -3.01
CA LYS A 521 19.54 29.65 -4.41
C LYS A 521 20.74 29.80 -5.33
N GLU A 522 21.69 30.64 -4.99
CA GLU A 522 22.96 30.84 -5.73
C GLU A 522 23.86 29.60 -5.67
N GLN A 523 23.67 28.74 -4.65
CA GLN A 523 24.42 27.50 -4.44
C GLN A 523 23.57 26.25 -4.69
N ASP A 524 22.48 26.35 -5.46
CA ASP A 524 21.56 25.24 -5.76
C ASP A 524 22.27 24.00 -6.37
N ALA A 525 23.31 24.22 -7.17
CA ALA A 525 24.13 23.13 -7.72
C ALA A 525 24.88 22.36 -6.62
N LEU A 526 25.42 23.07 -5.61
CA LEU A 526 26.11 22.48 -4.47
C LEU A 526 25.09 21.76 -3.53
N ALA A 527 23.94 22.37 -3.28
CA ALA A 527 22.85 21.77 -2.51
C ALA A 527 22.38 20.44 -3.12
N LYS A 528 22.15 20.39 -4.42
CA LYS A 528 21.78 19.16 -5.15
C LYS A 528 22.88 18.09 -5.08
N ARG A 529 24.14 18.50 -5.16
CA ARG A 529 25.27 17.58 -5.02
C ARG A 529 25.35 17.01 -3.60
N MET A 530 25.16 17.85 -2.56
CA MET A 530 25.09 17.41 -1.17
C MET A 530 23.96 16.40 -0.93
N GLN A 531 22.79 16.61 -1.52
CA GLN A 531 21.65 15.70 -1.39
C GLN A 531 21.93 14.31 -1.99
N MET A 532 22.81 14.20 -2.97
CA MET A 532 23.18 12.93 -3.61
C MET A 532 24.33 12.21 -2.90
N LEU A 533 25.19 12.95 -2.20
CA LEU A 533 26.30 12.39 -1.44
C LEU A 533 25.84 11.95 -0.06
N ARG A 534 26.45 10.89 0.44
CA ARG A 534 26.20 10.39 1.79
C ARG A 534 27.51 10.44 2.57
N PRO A 535 27.57 11.26 3.62
CA PRO A 535 28.71 11.25 4.52
C PRO A 535 28.77 9.89 5.24
N ALA A 536 29.97 9.34 5.41
CA ALA A 536 30.21 8.07 6.10
C ALA A 536 31.08 8.32 7.32
N LEU A 537 30.67 7.81 8.49
CA LEU A 537 31.47 7.89 9.71
C LEU A 537 32.68 6.97 9.62
N LEU A 538 33.85 7.52 9.97
CA LEU A 538 35.06 6.76 10.14
C LEU A 538 35.09 6.11 11.55
N ASN A 539 35.98 5.14 11.73
CA ASN A 539 36.08 4.30 12.94
C ASN A 539 36.17 5.05 14.28
N ASN A 540 36.36 6.36 14.27
CA ASN A 540 36.45 7.21 15.49
C ASN A 540 35.10 7.78 15.94
N SER A 541 33.99 7.46 15.30
CA SER A 541 32.63 7.96 15.57
C SER A 541 32.45 9.50 15.64
N THR A 542 33.47 10.30 15.47
CA THR A 542 33.44 11.77 15.49
C THR A 542 33.92 12.40 14.16
N THR A 543 34.65 11.65 13.34
CA THR A 543 35.13 12.08 12.02
C THR A 543 34.33 11.39 10.94
N PHE A 544 33.85 12.15 9.97
CA PHE A 544 33.18 11.61 8.79
C PHE A 544 33.86 12.02 7.50
N GLU A 545 33.77 11.16 6.51
CA GLU A 545 34.34 11.37 5.18
C GLU A 545 33.25 11.58 4.13
N VAL A 546 33.51 12.52 3.22
CA VAL A 546 32.69 12.75 2.03
C VAL A 546 33.53 12.49 0.80
N VAL A 547 33.13 11.50 -0.01
CA VAL A 547 33.81 11.16 -1.25
C VAL A 547 33.20 11.95 -2.40
N VAL A 548 34.02 12.71 -3.12
CA VAL A 548 33.60 13.55 -4.27
C VAL A 548 34.26 13.08 -5.57
N ASP A 549 33.63 13.37 -6.70
CA ASP A 549 34.00 12.82 -8.01
C ASP A 549 35.23 13.44 -8.63
N ASN A 550 35.57 14.69 -8.27
CA ASN A 550 36.66 15.42 -8.88
C ASN A 550 37.24 16.51 -7.96
N GLU A 551 38.43 16.99 -8.27
CA GLU A 551 39.14 18.03 -7.50
C GLU A 551 38.39 19.37 -7.44
N PHE A 552 37.57 19.68 -8.44
CA PHE A 552 36.77 20.91 -8.46
C PHE A 552 35.69 20.88 -7.40
N ALA A 553 34.97 19.76 -7.32
CA ALA A 553 34.01 19.53 -6.27
C ALA A 553 34.66 19.49 -4.88
N ALA A 554 35.87 18.93 -4.76
CA ALA A 554 36.60 18.93 -3.50
C ALA A 554 36.92 20.36 -3.01
N LYS A 555 37.26 21.27 -3.91
CA LYS A 555 37.49 22.69 -3.56
C LYS A 555 36.24 23.39 -3.08
N ASP A 556 35.08 23.15 -3.76
CA ASP A 556 33.79 23.71 -3.37
C ASP A 556 33.38 23.25 -1.98
N PHE A 557 33.51 21.95 -1.70
CA PHE A 557 33.22 21.37 -0.38
C PHE A 557 34.23 21.84 0.68
N THR A 558 35.51 22.00 0.34
CA THR A 558 36.51 22.47 1.28
C THR A 558 36.23 23.89 1.76
N ALA A 559 35.71 24.75 0.87
CA ALA A 559 35.32 26.11 1.24
C ALA A 559 34.10 26.10 2.24
N LEU A 560 33.25 25.09 2.17
CA LEU A 560 32.05 24.97 3.02
C LEU A 560 32.34 24.29 4.37
N ILE A 561 33.50 23.63 4.54
CA ILE A 561 33.82 22.86 5.76
C ILE A 561 33.62 23.66 7.05
N PRO A 562 34.09 24.91 7.19
CA PRO A 562 33.98 25.64 8.45
C PRO A 562 32.52 25.86 8.87
N GLU A 563 31.69 26.36 7.95
CA GLU A 563 30.28 26.66 8.21
C GLU A 563 29.46 25.40 8.49
N LEU A 564 29.69 24.34 7.69
CA LEU A 564 29.02 23.06 7.84
C LEU A 564 29.41 22.32 9.14
N GLN A 565 30.68 22.34 9.50
CA GLN A 565 31.15 21.75 10.76
C GLN A 565 30.53 22.47 11.97
N ASP A 566 30.49 23.80 11.96
CA ASP A 566 29.91 24.57 13.05
C ASP A 566 28.40 24.31 13.16
N TYR A 567 27.68 24.20 12.04
CA TYR A 567 26.29 23.81 12.01
C TYR A 567 26.08 22.40 12.61
N LEU A 568 26.86 21.41 12.14
CA LEU A 568 26.75 20.03 12.59
C LEU A 568 27.14 19.88 14.06
N ARG A 569 28.16 20.58 14.55
CA ARG A 569 28.56 20.62 15.98
C ARG A 569 27.41 21.12 16.85
N GLY A 570 26.74 22.19 16.42
CA GLY A 570 25.59 22.74 17.14
C GLY A 570 24.39 21.79 17.17
N ARG A 571 24.08 21.13 16.06
CA ARG A 571 22.93 20.24 15.94
C ARG A 571 23.14 18.88 16.59
N LEU A 572 24.32 18.29 16.41
CA LEU A 572 24.71 17.01 17.01
C LEU A 572 25.16 17.14 18.48
N LYS A 573 25.31 18.38 18.98
CA LYS A 573 25.80 18.69 20.33
C LYS A 573 27.12 17.95 20.64
N ASN A 574 28.04 17.96 19.66
CA ASN A 574 29.35 17.33 19.79
C ASN A 574 30.42 18.21 19.19
N SER A 575 31.32 18.68 20.05
CA SER A 575 32.39 19.63 19.68
C SER A 575 33.49 19.00 18.81
N LYS A 576 33.60 17.68 18.80
CA LYS A 576 34.68 16.92 18.14
C LYS A 576 34.33 16.50 16.70
N VAL A 577 33.19 16.93 16.16
CA VAL A 577 32.80 16.59 14.79
C VAL A 577 33.78 17.20 13.80
N MET A 578 34.39 16.34 12.97
CA MET A 578 35.33 16.72 11.92
C MET A 578 34.92 16.13 10.57
N MET A 579 35.01 16.94 9.52
CA MET A 579 34.74 16.55 8.14
C MET A 579 36.03 16.42 7.36
N THR A 580 36.17 15.35 6.60
CA THR A 580 37.22 15.14 5.62
C THR A 580 36.60 14.98 4.24
N VAL A 581 37.22 15.58 3.23
CA VAL A 581 36.80 15.45 1.83
C VAL A 581 37.89 14.69 1.07
N ARG A 582 37.49 13.59 0.43
CA ARG A 582 38.38 12.78 -0.41
C ARG A 582 37.87 12.75 -1.86
N VAL A 583 38.79 12.85 -2.79
CA VAL A 583 38.47 12.62 -4.20
C VAL A 583 38.46 11.10 -4.45
N SER A 584 37.46 10.64 -5.17
CA SER A 584 37.31 9.21 -5.52
C SER A 584 38.47 8.72 -6.37
N GLU A 585 39.00 7.54 -6.08
CA GLU A 585 40.00 6.88 -6.91
C GLU A 585 39.40 6.30 -8.18
N ALA A 586 40.15 6.15 -9.25
CA ALA A 586 39.68 5.69 -10.56
C ALA A 586 39.00 4.29 -10.56
N THR A 587 39.16 3.53 -9.49
CA THR A 587 38.54 2.22 -9.29
C THR A 587 37.18 2.27 -8.59
N GLU A 588 36.82 3.39 -7.97
CA GLU A 588 35.55 3.57 -7.28
C GLU A 588 34.46 4.02 -8.29
N THR A 589 33.41 3.23 -8.47
CA THR A 589 32.28 3.61 -9.36
C THR A 589 31.41 4.66 -8.68
N VAL A 590 31.70 5.93 -8.93
CA VAL A 590 30.80 7.02 -8.55
C VAL A 590 29.61 7.06 -9.52
N ARG A 591 28.39 7.18 -9.00
CA ARG A 591 27.20 7.21 -9.87
C ARG A 591 27.13 8.53 -10.63
N PRO A 592 27.02 8.51 -11.96
CA PRO A 592 26.92 9.73 -12.76
C PRO A 592 25.66 10.52 -12.40
N VAL A 593 25.82 11.82 -12.16
CA VAL A 593 24.78 12.71 -11.63
C VAL A 593 23.91 13.28 -12.76
N GLY A 594 24.51 13.57 -13.92
CA GLY A 594 23.84 14.19 -15.06
C GLY A 594 23.42 13.22 -16.16
N ARG A 595 22.42 13.61 -16.97
CA ARG A 595 22.02 12.84 -18.16
C ARG A 595 23.14 12.73 -19.18
N VAL A 596 23.90 13.81 -19.36
CA VAL A 596 25.05 13.87 -20.26
C VAL A 596 26.17 12.93 -19.80
N GLU A 597 26.48 12.92 -18.51
CA GLU A 597 27.51 12.04 -17.92
C GLU A 597 27.09 10.57 -18.01
N LYS A 598 25.79 10.27 -17.77
CA LYS A 598 25.25 8.92 -17.98
C LYS A 598 25.40 8.47 -19.43
N PHE A 599 25.10 9.34 -20.37
CA PHE A 599 25.27 9.04 -21.79
C PHE A 599 26.74 8.80 -22.13
N GLN A 600 27.67 9.65 -21.65
CA GLN A 600 29.11 9.47 -21.86
C GLN A 600 29.63 8.15 -21.30
N MET A 601 29.19 7.76 -20.07
CA MET A 601 29.54 6.45 -19.51
C MET A 601 28.96 5.28 -20.32
N MET A 602 27.74 5.42 -20.85
CA MET A 602 27.14 4.40 -21.72
C MET A 602 27.87 4.34 -23.06
N ALA A 603 28.26 5.49 -23.64
CA ALA A 603 29.01 5.58 -24.89
C ALA A 603 30.44 5.01 -24.78
N GLN A 604 31.09 5.17 -23.63
CA GLN A 604 32.38 4.50 -23.34
C GLN A 604 32.26 2.98 -23.31
N LYS A 605 31.12 2.45 -22.81
CA LYS A 605 30.84 1.00 -22.80
C LYS A 605 30.39 0.46 -24.16
N ASN A 606 29.75 1.28 -24.97
CA ASN A 606 29.25 0.89 -26.29
C ASN A 606 29.37 2.07 -27.27
N GLN A 607 30.36 2.03 -28.12
CA GLN A 607 30.63 3.07 -29.12
C GLN A 607 29.51 3.25 -30.15
N ALA A 608 28.64 2.24 -30.35
CA ALA A 608 27.49 2.35 -31.23
C ALA A 608 26.48 3.42 -30.78
N LEU A 609 26.48 3.82 -29.51
CA LEU A 609 25.63 4.90 -28.99
C LEU A 609 26.04 6.29 -29.50
N MET A 610 27.32 6.49 -29.78
CA MET A 610 27.79 7.75 -30.40
C MET A 610 27.35 7.83 -31.86
N GLN A 611 27.48 6.71 -32.61
CA GLN A 611 26.98 6.62 -33.98
C GLN A 611 25.47 6.85 -34.07
N LEU A 612 24.71 6.25 -33.16
CA LEU A 612 23.26 6.42 -33.09
C LEU A 612 22.88 7.89 -32.79
N LYS A 613 23.62 8.57 -31.91
CA LYS A 613 23.40 9.99 -31.64
C LYS A 613 23.65 10.84 -32.91
N ASP A 614 24.71 10.55 -33.62
CA ASP A 614 25.10 11.33 -34.80
C ASP A 614 24.19 11.06 -36.01
N GLU A 615 23.81 9.81 -36.23
CA GLU A 615 22.88 9.42 -37.33
C GLU A 615 21.44 9.94 -37.12
N PHE A 616 20.94 10.01 -35.88
CA PHE A 616 19.59 10.46 -35.58
C PHE A 616 19.52 11.91 -35.07
N GLY A 617 20.65 12.64 -35.01
CA GLY A 617 20.68 14.03 -34.56
C GLY A 617 20.13 14.23 -33.13
N LEU A 618 20.35 13.26 -32.22
CA LEU A 618 19.77 13.30 -30.87
C LEU A 618 20.48 14.33 -29.98
N GLU A 619 19.74 15.28 -29.44
CA GLU A 619 20.19 16.22 -28.42
C GLU A 619 19.89 15.70 -27.02
N LEU A 620 20.84 15.90 -26.11
CA LEU A 620 20.70 15.47 -24.71
C LEU A 620 20.22 16.65 -23.86
N TYR A 621 18.96 16.65 -23.52
CA TYR A 621 18.33 17.64 -22.64
C TYR A 621 18.34 17.20 -21.18
#